data_3ebbf4d595f18753f17453feae8af8bb
#
_entry.id   3ebbf4d595f18753f17453feae8af8bb
#
_cell.length_a   1.000
_cell.length_b   1.000
_cell.length_c   1.000
_cell.angle_alpha   90.00
_cell.angle_beta   90.00
_cell.angle_gamma   90.00
#
_symmetry.space_group_name_H-M   'P 1'
#
loop_
_entity.id
_entity.type
_entity.pdbx_description
1 polymer ?
#
loop_
_entity_poly.entity_id
_entity_poly.type
_entity_poly.pdbx_seq_one_letter_code
_entity_poly.pdbx_strand_id
1 'polypeptide(L)'
;MWFFIIALIAVGIVFGVSNIRRSVVTGPIFELFKRILPPLSQTEREAMEAGSTWWEADLFQGRPDWEKLQAFPKPELSDEEQAFIDVHVPKLMSLIDDFDAIHERKDFSPEAWDYMRRHGFFSLIIPKAYGGKEFSAFANSTIVSQISSRSLSAGVTVMVPNSLGPGELLSHYGTEEQKNYWLPRLASGEDIPCFALTAPEAGSDAGAIPDTGVICMGEHEGKETLGIRLNWDKRYITLAPVATVLGLAFKLSDPDKLLGDKVNIGITCALIPTSHPGVETGDRHLPLEQAFMNGTTRGKDVFIPVDWIIGGPDYAGKGWKMLIECLSAGRGISLPALSTGNCQLSARTTAIYAMVRQQFNSPLYKFEGVAEGLATLGANAYMTEAVRQMTAMAIDQGNKPSVVTAIAKYHMTEAARSSINIAMDIHGGKGIQMGPN
;
A
#
# COMPACT_ATOMS: atom_id res chain seq x y z
N MET A 1 14.90 2.70 -62.22
CA MET A 1 15.82 2.08 -61.25
C MET A 1 16.42 3.14 -60.29
N TRP A 2 17.12 4.16 -60.79
CA TRP A 2 17.74 5.21 -59.93
C TRP A 2 16.75 5.97 -59.04
N PHE A 3 15.57 6.28 -59.52
CA PHE A 3 14.54 6.98 -58.70
C PHE A 3 14.12 6.13 -57.50
N PHE A 4 13.97 4.83 -57.63
CA PHE A 4 13.62 3.91 -56.55
C PHE A 4 14.75 3.83 -55.47
N ILE A 5 16.00 3.81 -55.94
CA ILE A 5 17.17 3.77 -55.05
C ILE A 5 17.26 5.09 -54.23
N ILE A 6 17.08 6.23 -54.90
CA ILE A 6 17.09 7.54 -54.25
C ILE A 6 15.95 7.64 -53.23
N ALA A 7 14.75 7.16 -53.54
CA ALA A 7 13.62 7.14 -52.64
C ALA A 7 13.89 6.27 -51.38
N LEU A 8 14.47 5.07 -51.57
CA LEU A 8 14.86 4.17 -50.50
C LEU A 8 15.93 4.82 -49.58
N ILE A 9 16.93 5.48 -50.18
CA ILE A 9 17.96 6.21 -49.41
C ILE A 9 17.31 7.35 -48.62
N ALA A 10 16.42 8.13 -49.24
CA ALA A 10 15.72 9.22 -48.53
C ALA A 10 14.87 8.70 -47.37
N VAL A 11 14.12 7.62 -47.54
CA VAL A 11 13.38 6.95 -46.45
C VAL A 11 14.34 6.45 -45.36
N GLY A 12 15.46 5.81 -45.76
CA GLY A 12 16.50 5.37 -44.83
C GLY A 12 17.09 6.53 -44.00
N ILE A 13 17.32 7.69 -44.60
CA ILE A 13 17.81 8.88 -43.92
C ILE A 13 16.73 9.42 -42.95
N VAL A 14 15.50 9.56 -43.44
CA VAL A 14 14.38 10.10 -42.62
C VAL A 14 14.12 9.26 -41.38
N PHE A 15 14.14 7.93 -41.51
CA PHE A 15 13.86 7.03 -40.38
C PHE A 15 15.11 6.61 -39.60
N GLY A 16 16.29 6.58 -40.25
CA GLY A 16 17.54 6.17 -39.61
C GLY A 16 18.25 7.28 -38.82
N VAL A 17 18.16 8.56 -39.28
CA VAL A 17 18.79 9.68 -38.61
C VAL A 17 17.82 10.26 -37.55
N SER A 18 18.15 10.08 -36.28
CA SER A 18 17.30 10.44 -35.13
C SER A 18 16.79 11.89 -35.17
N ASN A 19 17.66 12.85 -35.52
CA ASN A 19 17.28 14.28 -35.56
C ASN A 19 16.30 14.57 -36.69
N ILE A 20 16.50 13.98 -37.87
CA ILE A 20 15.61 14.13 -39.02
C ILE A 20 14.25 13.46 -38.74
N ARG A 21 14.28 12.24 -38.21
CA ARG A 21 13.06 11.54 -37.79
C ARG A 21 12.27 12.34 -36.76
N ARG A 22 12.93 12.92 -35.75
CA ARG A 22 12.26 13.71 -34.73
C ARG A 22 11.61 14.97 -35.31
N SER A 23 12.29 15.67 -36.19
CA SER A 23 11.78 16.94 -36.75
C SER A 23 10.68 16.72 -37.81
N VAL A 24 10.81 15.69 -38.64
CA VAL A 24 9.92 15.50 -39.81
C VAL A 24 8.77 14.53 -39.53
N VAL A 25 8.97 13.53 -38.68
CA VAL A 25 7.98 12.45 -38.47
C VAL A 25 7.45 12.48 -37.04
N THR A 26 8.31 12.18 -36.06
CA THR A 26 7.80 11.95 -34.69
C THR A 26 7.39 13.21 -33.97
N GLY A 27 8.01 14.36 -34.24
CA GLY A 27 7.63 15.64 -33.65
C GLY A 27 6.23 16.09 -34.08
N PRO A 28 5.93 16.20 -35.39
CA PRO A 28 4.59 16.55 -35.86
C PRO A 28 3.51 15.57 -35.38
N ILE A 29 3.78 14.28 -35.41
CA ILE A 29 2.86 13.26 -34.90
C ILE A 29 2.62 13.46 -33.40
N PHE A 30 3.67 13.71 -32.62
CA PHE A 30 3.55 13.95 -31.18
C PHE A 30 2.73 15.19 -30.85
N GLU A 31 2.92 16.30 -31.59
CA GLU A 31 2.12 17.52 -31.41
C GLU A 31 0.64 17.29 -31.79
N LEU A 32 0.37 16.45 -32.80
CA LEU A 32 -0.98 16.04 -33.12
C LEU A 32 -1.61 15.23 -31.99
N PHE A 33 -0.89 14.25 -31.45
CA PHE A 33 -1.34 13.44 -30.30
C PHE A 33 -1.65 14.31 -29.08
N LYS A 34 -0.77 15.27 -28.74
CA LYS A 34 -1.02 16.20 -27.63
C LYS A 34 -2.34 16.95 -27.73
N ARG A 35 -2.77 17.28 -28.98
CA ARG A 35 -4.03 17.99 -29.21
C ARG A 35 -5.27 17.09 -29.09
N ILE A 36 -5.10 15.81 -29.35
CA ILE A 36 -6.18 14.82 -29.34
C ILE A 36 -6.39 14.26 -27.93
N LEU A 37 -5.32 14.18 -27.11
CA LEU A 37 -5.41 13.68 -25.76
C LEU A 37 -6.26 14.61 -24.88
N PRO A 38 -7.19 14.07 -24.09
CA PRO A 38 -7.92 14.86 -23.11
C PRO A 38 -6.95 15.52 -22.12
N PRO A 39 -7.26 16.73 -21.62
CA PRO A 39 -6.44 17.35 -20.59
C PRO A 39 -6.47 16.50 -19.33
N LEU A 40 -5.31 16.36 -18.68
CA LEU A 40 -5.21 15.71 -17.39
C LEU A 40 -6.09 16.44 -16.37
N SER A 41 -6.86 15.68 -15.60
CA SER A 41 -7.57 16.20 -14.43
C SER A 41 -6.57 16.70 -13.37
N GLN A 42 -7.05 17.49 -12.43
CA GLN A 42 -6.19 17.96 -11.32
C GLN A 42 -5.63 16.78 -10.52
N THR A 43 -6.45 15.78 -10.23
CA THR A 43 -6.04 14.59 -9.48
C THR A 43 -4.98 13.73 -10.20
N GLU A 44 -5.09 13.59 -11.53
CA GLU A 44 -4.08 12.92 -12.35
C GLU A 44 -2.76 13.68 -12.37
N ARG A 45 -2.81 15.00 -12.48
CA ARG A 45 -1.61 15.85 -12.44
C ARG A 45 -0.91 15.75 -11.09
N GLU A 46 -1.63 15.88 -9.99
CA GLU A 46 -1.09 15.72 -8.64
C GLU A 46 -0.48 14.32 -8.44
N ALA A 47 -1.10 13.27 -9.00
CA ALA A 47 -0.56 11.92 -8.95
C ALA A 47 0.75 11.76 -9.73
N MET A 48 0.89 12.45 -10.87
CA MET A 48 2.15 12.44 -11.64
C MET A 48 3.25 13.26 -10.96
N GLU A 49 2.90 14.38 -10.33
CA GLU A 49 3.83 15.27 -9.64
C GLU A 49 4.29 14.71 -8.27
N ALA A 50 3.53 13.82 -7.66
CA ALA A 50 3.84 13.23 -6.36
C ALA A 50 5.00 12.24 -6.39
N GLY A 51 5.36 11.71 -7.57
CA GLY A 51 6.44 10.74 -7.75
C GLY A 51 7.66 11.32 -8.44
N SER A 52 8.77 10.59 -8.34
CA SER A 52 10.00 10.86 -9.10
C SER A 52 10.27 9.72 -10.07
N THR A 53 10.90 10.05 -11.21
CA THR A 53 11.51 9.03 -12.06
C THR A 53 12.81 8.56 -11.43
N TRP A 54 13.10 7.27 -11.55
CA TRP A 54 14.31 6.63 -11.05
C TRP A 54 15.04 5.94 -12.22
N TRP A 55 15.66 4.80 -12.01
CA TRP A 55 16.38 4.05 -13.06
C TRP A 55 15.49 3.59 -14.23
N GLU A 56 14.19 3.35 -13.97
CA GLU A 56 13.26 2.96 -15.03
C GLU A 56 13.14 3.98 -16.17
N ALA A 57 13.49 5.23 -15.95
CA ALA A 57 13.53 6.24 -17.01
C ALA A 57 14.47 5.83 -18.16
N ASP A 58 15.62 5.24 -17.83
CA ASP A 58 16.61 4.77 -18.82
C ASP A 58 16.04 3.58 -19.60
N LEU A 59 15.29 2.70 -18.92
CA LEU A 59 14.60 1.57 -19.56
C LEU A 59 13.55 2.04 -20.58
N PHE A 60 12.70 3.00 -20.19
CA PHE A 60 11.67 3.56 -21.06
C PHE A 60 12.25 4.37 -22.23
N GLN A 61 13.44 4.90 -22.09
CA GLN A 61 14.18 5.53 -23.20
C GLN A 61 14.78 4.53 -24.19
N GLY A 62 14.74 3.23 -23.90
CA GLY A 62 15.31 2.16 -24.71
C GLY A 62 16.82 2.05 -24.65
N ARG A 63 17.44 2.68 -23.65
CA ARG A 63 18.90 2.67 -23.43
C ARG A 63 19.18 2.53 -21.92
N PRO A 64 18.82 1.38 -21.33
CA PRO A 64 19.03 1.17 -19.90
C PRO A 64 20.53 1.12 -19.58
N ASP A 65 20.92 1.86 -18.55
CA ASP A 65 22.24 1.79 -17.97
C ASP A 65 22.28 0.63 -16.96
N TRP A 66 22.75 -0.52 -17.40
CA TRP A 66 22.86 -1.72 -16.59
C TRP A 66 23.96 -1.64 -15.54
N GLU A 67 25.04 -0.89 -15.80
CA GLU A 67 26.13 -0.69 -14.86
C GLU A 67 25.62 0.14 -13.66
N LYS A 68 24.84 1.18 -13.92
CA LYS A 68 24.16 1.97 -12.89
C LYS A 68 23.22 1.11 -12.04
N LEU A 69 22.46 0.21 -12.66
CA LEU A 69 21.59 -0.70 -11.90
C LEU A 69 22.39 -1.63 -10.99
N GLN A 70 23.49 -2.19 -11.49
CA GLN A 70 24.35 -3.09 -10.72
C GLN A 70 25.15 -2.39 -9.62
N ALA A 71 25.38 -1.08 -9.78
CA ALA A 71 26.09 -0.26 -8.80
C ALA A 71 25.23 0.17 -7.60
N PHE A 72 23.93 -0.04 -7.64
CA PHE A 72 23.10 0.25 -6.48
C PHE A 72 23.52 -0.59 -5.27
N PRO A 73 23.58 -0.01 -4.07
CA PRO A 73 23.94 -0.73 -2.87
C PRO A 73 22.90 -1.83 -2.60
N LYS A 74 23.36 -2.96 -2.11
CA LYS A 74 22.44 -3.99 -1.62
C LYS A 74 21.74 -3.44 -0.37
N PRO A 75 20.42 -3.66 -0.23
CA PRO A 75 19.74 -3.28 1.00
C PRO A 75 20.26 -4.15 2.16
N GLU A 76 20.58 -3.51 3.26
CA GLU A 76 21.10 -4.16 4.48
C GLU A 76 20.23 -3.77 5.67
N LEU A 77 20.09 -4.69 6.61
CA LEU A 77 19.41 -4.44 7.87
C LEU A 77 20.44 -3.94 8.90
N SER A 78 20.05 -2.99 9.73
CA SER A 78 20.81 -2.63 10.91
C SER A 78 20.74 -3.74 11.95
N ASP A 79 21.63 -3.73 12.94
CA ASP A 79 21.65 -4.73 14.03
C ASP A 79 20.33 -4.73 14.81
N GLU A 80 19.70 -3.56 15.01
CA GLU A 80 18.40 -3.42 15.68
C GLU A 80 17.26 -4.04 14.86
N GLU A 81 17.23 -3.77 13.56
CA GLU A 81 16.24 -4.35 12.64
C GLU A 81 16.38 -5.86 12.54
N GLN A 82 17.62 -6.36 12.43
CA GLN A 82 17.90 -7.79 12.39
C GLN A 82 17.48 -8.45 13.71
N ALA A 83 17.82 -7.87 14.86
CA ALA A 83 17.42 -8.38 16.16
C ALA A 83 15.89 -8.42 16.32
N PHE A 84 15.18 -7.41 15.84
CA PHE A 84 13.71 -7.41 15.84
C PHE A 84 13.15 -8.56 15.00
N ILE A 85 13.69 -8.78 13.82
CA ILE A 85 13.28 -9.84 12.90
C ILE A 85 13.57 -11.22 13.51
N ASP A 86 14.73 -11.41 14.12
CA ASP A 86 15.14 -12.71 14.65
C ASP A 86 14.41 -13.09 15.94
N VAL A 87 14.00 -12.12 16.74
CA VAL A 87 13.39 -12.35 18.04
C VAL A 87 11.87 -12.18 18.02
N HIS A 88 11.40 -11.03 17.52
CA HIS A 88 10.00 -10.66 17.69
C HIS A 88 9.09 -11.26 16.61
N VAL A 89 9.56 -11.41 15.37
CA VAL A 89 8.74 -12.00 14.30
C VAL A 89 8.45 -13.48 14.59
N PRO A 90 9.45 -14.35 14.90
CA PRO A 90 9.18 -15.75 15.23
C PRO A 90 8.31 -15.91 16.47
N LYS A 91 8.52 -15.05 17.50
CA LYS A 91 7.70 -15.10 18.70
C LYS A 91 6.24 -14.75 18.40
N LEU A 92 5.98 -13.69 17.64
CA LEU A 92 4.62 -13.36 17.19
C LEU A 92 3.98 -14.53 16.44
N MET A 93 4.72 -15.14 15.49
CA MET A 93 4.21 -16.27 14.71
C MET A 93 3.91 -17.49 15.59
N SER A 94 4.63 -17.69 16.71
CA SER A 94 4.33 -18.77 17.66
C SER A 94 3.05 -18.53 18.47
N LEU A 95 2.55 -17.31 18.54
CA LEU A 95 1.32 -16.92 19.25
C LEU A 95 0.07 -16.97 18.35
N ILE A 96 0.25 -17.20 17.06
CA ILE A 96 -0.84 -17.20 16.09
C ILE A 96 -1.06 -18.64 15.57
N ASP A 97 -2.21 -19.17 15.87
CA ASP A 97 -2.78 -20.34 15.21
C ASP A 97 -3.77 -19.84 14.17
N ASP A 98 -3.44 -20.00 12.87
CA ASP A 98 -4.28 -19.52 11.77
C ASP A 98 -5.61 -20.27 11.71
N PHE A 99 -5.68 -21.54 12.11
CA PHE A 99 -6.93 -22.27 12.13
C PHE A 99 -7.89 -21.70 13.18
N ASP A 100 -7.43 -21.53 14.42
CA ASP A 100 -8.22 -20.87 15.48
C ASP A 100 -8.60 -19.45 15.07
N ALA A 101 -7.64 -18.67 14.59
CA ALA A 101 -7.87 -17.27 14.21
C ALA A 101 -8.88 -17.11 13.07
N ILE A 102 -8.83 -17.98 12.04
CA ILE A 102 -9.66 -17.85 10.83
C ILE A 102 -11.02 -18.53 11.01
N HIS A 103 -11.05 -19.74 11.59
CA HIS A 103 -12.27 -20.56 11.57
C HIS A 103 -13.09 -20.48 12.85
N GLU A 104 -12.42 -20.36 14.00
CA GLU A 104 -13.10 -20.40 15.30
C GLU A 104 -13.27 -19.01 15.89
N ARG A 105 -12.18 -18.30 16.18
CA ARG A 105 -12.20 -17.01 16.85
C ARG A 105 -12.61 -15.85 15.94
N LYS A 106 -12.30 -15.93 14.66
CA LYS A 106 -12.41 -14.83 13.67
C LYS A 106 -11.58 -13.60 14.07
N ASP A 107 -10.55 -13.80 14.88
CA ASP A 107 -9.67 -12.78 15.44
C ASP A 107 -8.38 -13.42 15.93
N PHE A 108 -7.36 -12.61 16.24
CA PHE A 108 -6.20 -13.09 16.97
C PHE A 108 -6.50 -13.24 18.46
N SER A 109 -5.66 -14.05 19.11
CA SER A 109 -5.72 -14.17 20.57
C SER A 109 -5.38 -12.83 21.24
N PRO A 110 -5.93 -12.55 22.45
CA PRO A 110 -5.55 -11.36 23.21
C PRO A 110 -4.04 -11.26 23.45
N GLU A 111 -3.35 -12.42 23.61
CA GLU A 111 -1.91 -12.48 23.78
C GLU A 111 -1.15 -12.01 22.50
N ALA A 112 -1.63 -12.40 21.32
CA ALA A 112 -1.04 -11.95 20.06
C ALA A 112 -1.23 -10.44 19.83
N TRP A 113 -2.44 -9.90 20.12
CA TRP A 113 -2.70 -8.47 20.09
C TRP A 113 -1.81 -7.68 21.05
N ASP A 114 -1.71 -8.14 22.29
CA ASP A 114 -0.87 -7.51 23.30
C ASP A 114 0.62 -7.54 22.92
N TYR A 115 1.07 -8.67 22.37
CA TYR A 115 2.44 -8.79 21.87
C TYR A 115 2.73 -7.80 20.74
N MET A 116 1.85 -7.69 19.75
CA MET A 116 2.00 -6.73 18.65
C MET A 116 2.10 -5.29 19.16
N ARG A 117 1.23 -4.90 20.12
CA ARG A 117 1.24 -3.56 20.73
C ARG A 117 2.55 -3.30 21.47
N ARG A 118 2.89 -4.13 22.44
CA ARG A 118 4.05 -3.92 23.34
C ARG A 118 5.38 -3.93 22.62
N HIS A 119 5.52 -4.67 21.54
CA HIS A 119 6.77 -4.78 20.80
C HIS A 119 6.86 -3.87 19.58
N GLY A 120 5.87 -3.00 19.35
CA GLY A 120 5.94 -1.94 18.35
C GLY A 120 5.71 -2.41 16.92
N PHE A 121 4.95 -3.49 16.70
CA PHE A 121 4.58 -3.93 15.35
C PHE A 121 3.71 -2.91 14.60
N PHE A 122 3.09 -1.97 15.31
CA PHE A 122 2.27 -0.89 14.69
C PHE A 122 3.03 0.41 14.50
N SER A 123 4.32 0.45 14.85
CA SER A 123 5.13 1.67 14.85
C SER A 123 6.48 1.50 14.16
N LEU A 124 6.60 0.58 13.21
CA LEU A 124 7.85 0.30 12.52
C LEU A 124 8.41 1.56 11.81
N ILE A 125 7.53 2.39 11.23
CA ILE A 125 7.91 3.59 10.47
C ILE A 125 7.85 4.89 11.30
N ILE A 126 7.27 4.87 12.50
CA ILE A 126 7.17 6.07 13.34
C ILE A 126 8.57 6.44 13.83
N PRO A 127 8.97 7.75 13.76
CA PRO A 127 10.29 8.18 14.20
C PRO A 127 10.58 7.85 15.67
N LYS A 128 11.83 7.53 15.99
CA LYS A 128 12.32 7.25 17.35
C LYS A 128 12.06 8.40 18.32
N ALA A 129 12.10 9.64 17.83
CA ALA A 129 11.76 10.83 18.60
C ALA A 129 10.37 10.77 19.25
N TYR A 130 9.45 10.02 18.66
CA TYR A 130 8.08 9.80 19.15
C TYR A 130 7.87 8.40 19.74
N GLY A 131 8.94 7.66 19.99
CA GLY A 131 8.89 6.31 20.58
C GLY A 131 8.65 5.18 19.58
N GLY A 132 8.66 5.45 18.27
CA GLY A 132 8.59 4.45 17.22
C GLY A 132 9.92 3.73 16.97
N LYS A 133 9.93 2.85 15.97
CA LYS A 133 11.12 2.07 15.59
C LYS A 133 12.01 2.79 14.58
N GLU A 134 11.43 3.63 13.73
CA GLU A 134 12.13 4.32 12.62
C GLU A 134 12.93 3.34 11.74
N PHE A 135 12.32 2.19 11.46
CA PHE A 135 12.92 1.17 10.64
C PHE A 135 12.90 1.54 9.16
N SER A 136 13.89 1.07 8.43
CA SER A 136 14.00 1.25 6.99
C SER A 136 12.81 0.63 6.23
N ALA A 137 12.58 1.08 5.01
CA ALA A 137 11.60 0.47 4.12
C ALA A 137 11.93 -1.00 3.86
N PHE A 138 13.22 -1.35 3.80
CA PHE A 138 13.67 -2.72 3.63
C PHE A 138 13.34 -3.58 4.85
N ALA A 139 13.55 -3.10 6.07
CA ALA A 139 13.19 -3.80 7.29
C ALA A 139 11.67 -3.99 7.42
N ASN A 140 10.88 -2.92 7.21
CA ASN A 140 9.43 -2.99 7.22
C ASN A 140 8.91 -4.02 6.21
N SER A 141 9.40 -3.96 4.97
CA SER A 141 9.06 -4.91 3.91
C SER A 141 9.44 -6.35 4.29
N THR A 142 10.61 -6.55 4.93
CA THR A 142 11.08 -7.88 5.35
C THR A 142 10.22 -8.46 6.46
N ILE A 143 9.88 -7.65 7.47
CA ILE A 143 8.98 -8.05 8.57
C ILE A 143 7.61 -8.47 8.02
N VAL A 144 7.01 -7.64 7.17
CA VAL A 144 5.70 -7.95 6.56
C VAL A 144 5.76 -9.21 5.69
N SER A 145 6.82 -9.40 4.90
CA SER A 145 7.00 -10.59 4.06
C SER A 145 7.11 -11.87 4.90
N GLN A 146 7.93 -11.84 5.97
CA GLN A 146 8.09 -13.00 6.85
C GLN A 146 6.79 -13.37 7.57
N ILE A 147 6.08 -12.36 8.13
CA ILE A 147 4.78 -12.58 8.77
C ILE A 147 3.79 -13.18 7.78
N SER A 148 3.69 -12.61 6.58
CA SER A 148 2.74 -13.05 5.54
C SER A 148 3.04 -14.44 4.99
N SER A 149 4.30 -14.87 5.04
CA SER A 149 4.70 -16.23 4.66
C SER A 149 4.20 -17.30 5.66
N ARG A 150 3.62 -16.89 6.79
CA ARG A 150 3.05 -17.77 7.81
C ARG A 150 1.57 -17.49 8.06
N SER A 151 1.20 -16.19 8.21
CA SER A 151 -0.17 -15.73 8.44
C SER A 151 -0.46 -14.49 7.62
N LEU A 152 -1.33 -14.62 6.63
CA LEU A 152 -1.76 -13.48 5.81
C LEU A 152 -2.52 -12.46 6.67
N SER A 153 -3.40 -12.92 7.56
CA SER A 153 -4.16 -12.06 8.46
C SER A 153 -3.26 -11.20 9.34
N ALA A 154 -2.20 -11.78 9.90
CA ALA A 154 -1.22 -11.04 10.70
C ALA A 154 -0.42 -10.05 9.84
N GLY A 155 0.00 -10.47 8.64
CA GLY A 155 0.69 -9.61 7.69
C GLY A 155 -0.12 -8.35 7.35
N VAL A 156 -1.41 -8.49 7.06
CA VAL A 156 -2.32 -7.36 6.78
C VAL A 156 -2.48 -6.46 8.01
N THR A 157 -2.62 -7.06 9.21
CA THR A 157 -2.79 -6.32 10.47
C THR A 157 -1.57 -5.44 10.79
N VAL A 158 -0.36 -5.96 10.60
CA VAL A 158 0.90 -5.20 10.81
C VAL A 158 1.15 -4.20 9.70
N MET A 159 0.86 -4.56 8.46
CA MET A 159 1.15 -3.75 7.28
C MET A 159 0.43 -2.39 7.29
N VAL A 160 -0.84 -2.36 7.69
CA VAL A 160 -1.68 -1.16 7.50
C VAL A 160 -1.23 0.02 8.36
N PRO A 161 -0.95 -0.10 9.66
CA PRO A 161 -0.40 1.01 10.44
C PRO A 161 0.92 1.56 9.88
N ASN A 162 1.71 0.70 9.25
CA ASN A 162 3.05 1.00 8.74
C ASN A 162 3.10 1.36 7.25
N SER A 163 1.95 1.62 6.59
CA SER A 163 1.93 1.99 5.18
C SER A 163 0.80 2.94 4.78
N LEU A 164 -0.39 2.76 5.34
CA LEU A 164 -1.61 3.51 5.02
C LEU A 164 -2.23 4.14 6.27
N GLY A 165 -1.54 4.03 7.39
CA GLY A 165 -2.02 4.55 8.65
C GLY A 165 -1.83 6.06 8.76
N PRO A 166 -2.60 6.73 9.64
CA PRO A 166 -2.37 8.12 9.99
C PRO A 166 -0.94 8.43 10.43
N GLY A 167 -0.19 7.47 10.93
CA GLY A 167 1.20 7.64 11.37
C GLY A 167 2.13 8.18 10.27
N GLU A 168 2.05 7.66 9.06
CA GLU A 168 2.81 8.15 7.91
C GLU A 168 2.41 9.59 7.54
N LEU A 169 1.10 9.85 7.45
CA LEU A 169 0.58 11.18 7.14
C LEU A 169 0.98 12.21 8.20
N LEU A 170 0.89 11.86 9.48
CA LEU A 170 1.29 12.72 10.59
C LEU A 170 2.80 13.02 10.56
N SER A 171 3.63 12.02 10.36
CA SER A 171 5.08 12.19 10.33
C SER A 171 5.51 13.21 9.28
N HIS A 172 4.85 13.21 8.11
CA HIS A 172 5.18 14.12 7.01
C HIS A 172 4.46 15.46 7.07
N TYR A 173 3.20 15.50 7.49
CA TYR A 173 2.32 16.66 7.32
C TYR A 173 1.71 17.19 8.61
N GLY A 174 1.70 16.40 9.69
CA GLY A 174 1.11 16.80 10.95
C GLY A 174 1.71 18.10 11.50
N THR A 175 0.89 18.91 12.19
CA THR A 175 1.42 19.99 13.01
C THR A 175 2.23 19.41 14.17
N GLU A 176 3.07 20.23 14.80
CA GLU A 176 3.86 19.75 15.95
C GLU A 176 2.96 19.30 17.10
N GLU A 177 1.82 19.97 17.33
CA GLU A 177 0.82 19.54 18.30
C GLU A 177 0.24 18.18 17.96
N GLN A 178 -0.14 17.97 16.69
CA GLN A 178 -0.67 16.69 16.24
C GLN A 178 0.36 15.57 16.34
N LYS A 179 1.61 15.82 15.93
CA LYS A 179 2.70 14.85 16.05
C LYS A 179 2.98 14.48 17.50
N ASN A 180 3.13 15.47 18.38
CA ASN A 180 3.43 15.25 19.78
C ASN A 180 2.30 14.55 20.55
N TYR A 181 1.06 14.71 20.11
CA TYR A 181 -0.09 14.04 20.72
C TYR A 181 -0.29 12.61 20.18
N TRP A 182 -0.34 12.45 18.84
CA TRP A 182 -0.75 11.19 18.23
C TRP A 182 0.40 10.19 18.05
N LEU A 183 1.58 10.62 17.62
CA LEU A 183 2.65 9.68 17.28
C LEU A 183 3.12 8.83 18.45
N PRO A 184 3.31 9.37 19.68
CA PRO A 184 3.65 8.53 20.83
C PRO A 184 2.58 7.50 21.19
N ARG A 185 1.30 7.84 21.05
CA ARG A 185 0.17 6.96 21.34
C ARG A 185 0.03 5.85 20.31
N LEU A 186 0.28 6.16 19.03
CA LEU A 186 0.38 5.17 17.96
C LEU A 186 1.61 4.28 18.17
N ALA A 187 2.74 4.85 18.58
CA ALA A 187 3.98 4.11 18.80
C ALA A 187 3.88 3.10 19.95
N SER A 188 3.21 3.48 21.04
CA SER A 188 2.97 2.61 22.20
C SER A 188 1.87 1.56 21.96
N GLY A 189 1.08 1.72 20.89
CA GLY A 189 -0.10 0.90 20.63
C GLY A 189 -1.28 1.22 21.56
N GLU A 190 -1.23 2.37 22.28
CA GLU A 190 -2.39 2.92 23.01
C GLU A 190 -3.50 3.25 22.01
N ASP A 191 -3.14 3.87 20.87
CA ASP A 191 -4.04 4.08 19.76
C ASP A 191 -3.77 3.13 18.61
N ILE A 192 -4.85 2.59 18.06
CA ILE A 192 -4.83 1.78 16.82
C ILE A 192 -5.46 2.62 15.70
N PRO A 193 -4.70 2.89 14.63
CA PRO A 193 -5.20 3.72 13.54
C PRO A 193 -5.95 2.90 12.50
N CYS A 194 -6.95 3.53 11.85
CA CYS A 194 -7.42 3.10 10.54
C CYS A 194 -7.48 4.31 9.60
N PHE A 195 -7.51 4.06 8.28
CA PHE A 195 -7.67 5.12 7.28
C PHE A 195 -8.84 4.84 6.35
N ALA A 196 -9.85 5.71 6.38
CA ALA A 196 -11.11 5.58 5.66
C ALA A 196 -11.10 6.40 4.37
N LEU A 197 -10.83 5.71 3.25
CA LEU A 197 -10.82 6.30 1.90
C LEU A 197 -11.97 5.73 1.06
N THR A 198 -12.08 4.41 0.95
CA THR A 198 -13.03 3.71 0.07
C THR A 198 -14.47 3.89 0.54
N ALA A 199 -15.35 4.31 -0.39
CA ALA A 199 -16.78 4.44 -0.17
C ALA A 199 -17.55 3.41 -1.04
N PRO A 200 -18.86 3.18 -0.80
CA PRO A 200 -19.68 2.31 -1.65
C PRO A 200 -19.62 2.67 -3.14
N GLU A 201 -19.58 3.95 -3.47
CA GLU A 201 -19.58 4.47 -4.84
C GLU A 201 -18.18 4.74 -5.40
N ALA A 202 -17.15 4.76 -4.55
CA ALA A 202 -15.79 5.14 -4.92
C ALA A 202 -14.75 4.12 -4.43
N GLY A 203 -14.36 3.20 -5.32
CA GLY A 203 -13.29 2.23 -5.11
C GLY A 203 -12.06 2.56 -5.93
N SER A 204 -12.00 2.09 -7.17
CA SER A 204 -10.88 2.37 -8.09
C SER A 204 -10.74 3.85 -8.43
N ASP A 205 -11.85 4.55 -8.56
CA ASP A 205 -11.89 6.01 -8.65
C ASP A 205 -11.96 6.63 -7.25
N ALA A 206 -10.85 6.57 -6.54
CA ALA A 206 -10.77 7.08 -5.17
C ALA A 206 -10.93 8.61 -5.07
N GLY A 207 -10.73 9.34 -6.17
CA GLY A 207 -10.98 10.79 -6.23
C GLY A 207 -12.47 11.14 -6.28
N ALA A 208 -13.34 10.19 -6.63
CA ALA A 208 -14.78 10.40 -6.74
C ALA A 208 -15.56 10.22 -5.42
N ILE A 209 -14.87 10.07 -4.28
CA ILE A 209 -15.53 9.89 -2.97
C ILE A 209 -16.71 10.83 -2.79
N PRO A 210 -17.89 10.33 -2.35
CA PRO A 210 -19.09 11.16 -2.16
C PRO A 210 -19.14 11.87 -0.81
N ASP A 211 -18.26 11.46 0.12
CA ASP A 211 -18.24 11.95 1.48
C ASP A 211 -17.94 13.45 1.55
N THR A 212 -18.64 14.17 2.41
CA THR A 212 -18.64 15.63 2.44
C THR A 212 -18.26 16.18 3.80
N GLY A 213 -17.60 17.34 3.77
CA GLY A 213 -17.40 18.21 4.90
C GLY A 213 -17.77 19.65 4.54
N VAL A 214 -18.46 20.33 5.43
CA VAL A 214 -18.84 21.73 5.26
C VAL A 214 -18.28 22.55 6.41
N ILE A 215 -17.50 23.58 6.09
CA ILE A 215 -16.99 24.53 7.09
C ILE A 215 -18.17 25.29 7.72
N CYS A 216 -18.20 25.36 9.03
CA CYS A 216 -19.23 26.08 9.78
C CYS A 216 -18.76 26.40 11.21
N MET A 217 -19.45 27.32 11.86
CA MET A 217 -19.34 27.48 13.31
C MET A 217 -20.15 26.40 14.02
N GLY A 218 -19.63 25.89 15.13
CA GLY A 218 -20.31 24.91 15.97
C GLY A 218 -19.76 24.90 17.38
N GLU A 219 -20.29 24.04 18.23
CA GLU A 219 -19.84 23.90 19.62
C GLU A 219 -18.89 22.71 19.74
N HIS A 220 -17.73 22.93 20.35
CA HIS A 220 -16.78 21.90 20.75
C HIS A 220 -16.28 22.18 22.15
N GLU A 221 -16.44 21.20 23.05
CA GLU A 221 -16.05 21.34 24.47
C GLU A 221 -16.64 22.58 25.15
N GLY A 222 -17.88 22.93 24.82
CA GLY A 222 -18.59 24.09 25.41
C GLY A 222 -18.15 25.45 24.86
N LYS A 223 -17.39 25.48 23.77
CA LYS A 223 -16.92 26.72 23.11
C LYS A 223 -17.39 26.78 21.67
N GLU A 224 -17.78 27.97 21.22
CA GLU A 224 -18.02 28.23 19.80
C GLU A 224 -16.70 28.12 19.04
N THR A 225 -16.66 27.22 18.06
CA THR A 225 -15.43 26.81 17.38
C THR A 225 -15.68 26.76 15.87
N LEU A 226 -14.71 27.23 15.08
CA LEU A 226 -14.70 27.01 13.65
C LEU A 226 -14.39 25.52 13.41
N GLY A 227 -15.25 24.86 12.66
CA GLY A 227 -15.14 23.43 12.45
C GLY A 227 -15.73 22.96 11.13
N ILE A 228 -15.95 21.68 11.05
CA ILE A 228 -16.42 20.97 9.84
C ILE A 228 -17.58 20.06 10.23
N ARG A 229 -18.69 20.13 9.53
CA ARG A 229 -19.75 19.13 9.58
C ARG A 229 -19.53 18.08 8.55
N LEU A 230 -19.36 16.86 9.01
CA LEU A 230 -18.96 15.70 8.20
C LEU A 230 -20.13 14.74 7.99
N ASN A 231 -20.22 14.22 6.76
CA ASN A 231 -21.06 13.09 6.44
C ASN A 231 -20.25 12.09 5.61
N TRP A 232 -20.19 10.82 6.07
CA TRP A 232 -19.47 9.76 5.36
C TRP A 232 -20.10 8.39 5.55
N ASP A 233 -19.90 7.51 4.55
CA ASP A 233 -20.14 6.07 4.62
C ASP A 233 -18.97 5.35 3.96
N LYS A 234 -18.12 4.72 4.75
CA LYS A 234 -16.91 4.05 4.30
C LYS A 234 -16.99 2.55 4.53
N ARG A 235 -16.37 1.77 3.62
CA ARG A 235 -16.33 0.32 3.74
C ARG A 235 -14.97 -0.24 3.36
N TYR A 236 -14.75 -1.50 3.72
CA TYR A 236 -13.49 -2.22 3.53
C TYR A 236 -12.31 -1.58 4.26
N ILE A 237 -12.59 -0.93 5.39
CA ILE A 237 -11.58 -0.22 6.15
C ILE A 237 -10.89 -1.19 7.10
N THR A 238 -9.63 -1.51 6.79
CA THR A 238 -8.80 -2.38 7.61
C THR A 238 -8.53 -1.70 8.96
N LEU A 239 -8.65 -2.48 10.02
CA LEU A 239 -8.60 -2.10 11.43
C LEU A 239 -9.78 -1.27 11.95
N ALA A 240 -10.74 -0.81 11.14
CA ALA A 240 -11.88 -0.02 11.63
C ALA A 240 -12.59 -0.64 12.86
N PRO A 241 -12.85 -1.98 12.93
CA PRO A 241 -13.53 -2.55 14.08
C PRO A 241 -12.80 -2.43 15.43
N VAL A 242 -11.49 -2.20 15.41
CA VAL A 242 -10.64 -2.07 16.62
C VAL A 242 -9.93 -0.73 16.71
N ALA A 243 -10.16 0.15 15.75
CA ALA A 243 -9.49 1.45 15.69
C ALA A 243 -9.97 2.38 16.80
N THR A 244 -9.04 3.12 17.37
CA THR A 244 -9.30 4.20 18.33
C THR A 244 -9.19 5.58 17.68
N VAL A 245 -8.49 5.65 16.52
CA VAL A 245 -8.36 6.86 15.72
C VAL A 245 -8.63 6.57 14.25
N LEU A 246 -9.46 7.40 13.65
CA LEU A 246 -9.88 7.35 12.26
C LEU A 246 -9.20 8.46 11.47
N GLY A 247 -8.38 8.12 10.49
CA GLY A 247 -8.04 9.03 9.39
C GLY A 247 -9.17 9.00 8.37
N LEU A 248 -9.77 10.13 8.08
CA LEU A 248 -10.90 10.24 7.15
C LEU A 248 -10.58 11.16 5.98
N ALA A 249 -10.82 10.67 4.75
CA ALA A 249 -10.78 11.49 3.54
C ALA A 249 -12.20 11.87 3.09
N PHE A 250 -12.42 13.15 2.79
CA PHE A 250 -13.71 13.71 2.38
C PHE A 250 -13.52 14.93 1.48
N LYS A 251 -14.57 15.33 0.74
CA LYS A 251 -14.61 16.57 -0.04
C LYS A 251 -15.05 17.70 0.86
N LEU A 252 -14.19 18.71 1.00
CA LEU A 252 -14.44 19.89 1.82
C LEU A 252 -14.99 21.03 1.00
N SER A 253 -15.99 21.71 1.54
CA SER A 253 -16.56 22.95 1.01
C SER A 253 -16.68 24.02 2.08
N ASP A 254 -16.61 25.30 1.67
CA ASP A 254 -16.73 26.48 2.51
C ASP A 254 -17.70 27.49 1.83
N PRO A 255 -19.01 27.24 1.89
CA PRO A 255 -20.01 28.12 1.26
C PRO A 255 -20.03 29.53 1.85
N ASP A 256 -19.73 29.64 3.14
CA ASP A 256 -19.78 30.92 3.87
C ASP A 256 -18.42 31.66 3.90
N LYS A 257 -17.40 31.07 3.24
CA LYS A 257 -16.06 31.65 3.11
C LYS A 257 -15.38 31.98 4.48
N LEU A 258 -15.57 31.09 5.43
CA LEU A 258 -15.02 31.24 6.78
C LEU A 258 -13.52 30.90 6.85
N LEU A 259 -13.01 30.10 5.91
CA LEU A 259 -11.63 29.68 5.85
C LEU A 259 -10.85 30.37 4.72
N GLY A 260 -11.55 30.95 3.71
CA GLY A 260 -10.93 31.64 2.59
C GLY A 260 -11.89 31.85 1.41
N ASP A 261 -11.38 32.29 0.27
CA ASP A 261 -12.23 32.68 -0.89
C ASP A 261 -12.81 31.51 -1.68
N LYS A 262 -12.29 30.28 -1.51
CA LYS A 262 -12.69 29.10 -2.27
C LYS A 262 -13.91 28.43 -1.63
N VAL A 263 -14.99 28.28 -2.40
CA VAL A 263 -16.17 27.51 -1.96
C VAL A 263 -15.90 26.00 -2.02
N ASN A 264 -15.36 25.50 -3.13
CA ASN A 264 -14.99 24.09 -3.27
C ASN A 264 -13.50 23.94 -2.97
N ILE A 265 -13.17 23.50 -1.75
CA ILE A 265 -11.79 23.43 -1.29
C ILE A 265 -11.10 22.18 -1.86
N GLY A 266 -11.76 21.03 -1.83
CA GLY A 266 -11.23 19.77 -2.38
C GLY A 266 -11.09 18.66 -1.34
N ILE A 267 -10.43 17.55 -1.73
CA ILE A 267 -10.21 16.41 -0.85
C ILE A 267 -9.31 16.82 0.32
N THR A 268 -9.80 16.58 1.51
CA THR A 268 -9.17 16.93 2.79
C THR A 268 -9.10 15.68 3.67
N CYS A 269 -8.07 15.58 4.49
CA CYS A 269 -7.89 14.49 5.45
C CYS A 269 -7.92 15.03 6.87
N ALA A 270 -8.67 14.36 7.76
CA ALA A 270 -8.74 14.70 9.17
C ALA A 270 -8.52 13.47 10.05
N LEU A 271 -8.10 13.71 11.30
CA LEU A 271 -8.00 12.69 12.36
C LEU A 271 -9.16 12.85 13.32
N ILE A 272 -9.88 11.76 13.55
CA ILE A 272 -11.07 11.75 14.38
C ILE A 272 -10.96 10.60 15.39
N PRO A 273 -11.01 10.84 16.72
CA PRO A 273 -11.16 9.75 17.68
C PRO A 273 -12.42 8.94 17.36
N THR A 274 -12.34 7.61 17.37
CA THR A 274 -13.53 6.79 17.09
C THR A 274 -14.58 6.87 18.18
N SER A 275 -14.20 7.35 19.38
CA SER A 275 -15.11 7.65 20.48
C SER A 275 -15.84 9.00 20.35
N HIS A 276 -15.52 9.80 19.30
CA HIS A 276 -16.16 11.09 19.08
C HIS A 276 -17.65 10.93 18.79
N PRO A 277 -18.53 11.78 19.36
CA PRO A 277 -19.98 11.66 19.16
C PRO A 277 -20.39 11.61 17.69
N GLY A 278 -21.21 10.63 17.34
CA GLY A 278 -21.72 10.42 15.98
C GLY A 278 -20.78 9.63 15.06
N VAL A 279 -19.61 9.19 15.52
CA VAL A 279 -18.74 8.26 14.81
C VAL A 279 -19.20 6.83 15.08
N GLU A 280 -19.45 6.08 14.00
CA GLU A 280 -19.77 4.66 14.07
C GLU A 280 -18.67 3.86 13.38
N THR A 281 -18.16 2.85 14.08
CA THR A 281 -17.33 1.78 13.50
C THR A 281 -18.11 0.49 13.65
N GLY A 282 -18.42 -0.18 12.54
CA GLY A 282 -19.35 -1.30 12.62
C GLY A 282 -19.14 -2.32 11.52
N ASP A 283 -20.17 -3.14 11.27
CA ASP A 283 -20.31 -4.13 10.22
C ASP A 283 -18.99 -4.75 9.77
N ARG A 284 -18.52 -5.73 10.54
CA ARG A 284 -17.27 -6.40 10.22
C ARG A 284 -17.36 -7.16 8.91
N HIS A 285 -16.39 -6.95 8.04
CA HIS A 285 -16.17 -7.77 6.85
C HIS A 285 -15.17 -8.89 7.16
N LEU A 286 -15.35 -10.03 6.50
CA LEU A 286 -14.44 -11.17 6.56
C LEU A 286 -13.97 -11.50 5.14
N PRO A 287 -13.04 -10.73 4.57
CA PRO A 287 -12.59 -10.94 3.19
C PRO A 287 -11.97 -12.33 3.02
N LEU A 288 -12.58 -13.18 2.20
CA LEU A 288 -12.19 -14.59 2.02
C LEU A 288 -12.00 -15.33 3.37
N GLU A 289 -12.87 -15.01 4.34
CA GLU A 289 -12.87 -15.54 5.72
C GLU A 289 -11.62 -15.22 6.55
N GLN A 290 -10.73 -14.34 6.09
CA GLN A 290 -9.53 -13.96 6.81
C GLN A 290 -9.85 -13.23 8.12
N ALA A 291 -9.01 -13.47 9.14
CA ALA A 291 -9.24 -12.98 10.50
C ALA A 291 -8.83 -11.53 10.74
N PHE A 292 -8.12 -10.87 9.83
CA PHE A 292 -7.76 -9.47 10.05
C PHE A 292 -8.99 -8.57 10.14
N MET A 293 -8.92 -7.59 11.03
CA MET A 293 -10.03 -6.67 11.25
C MET A 293 -10.26 -5.80 10.02
N ASN A 294 -11.48 -5.82 9.51
CA ASN A 294 -11.93 -5.01 8.37
C ASN A 294 -13.41 -4.71 8.56
N GLY A 295 -13.85 -3.49 8.27
CA GLY A 295 -15.24 -3.12 8.49
C GLY A 295 -15.63 -1.80 7.87
N THR A 296 -16.80 -1.31 8.30
CA THR A 296 -17.35 -0.02 7.91
C THR A 296 -17.04 1.05 8.95
N THR A 297 -17.09 2.31 8.52
CA THR A 297 -17.22 3.46 9.41
C THR A 297 -18.18 4.47 8.81
N ARG A 298 -19.04 5.05 9.63
CA ARG A 298 -20.07 6.01 9.24
C ARG A 298 -20.11 7.19 10.19
N GLY A 299 -20.56 8.31 9.68
CA GLY A 299 -20.89 9.49 10.47
C GLY A 299 -21.90 10.34 9.73
N LYS A 300 -22.86 10.84 10.47
CA LYS A 300 -23.90 11.73 9.96
C LYS A 300 -23.93 13.01 10.78
N ASP A 301 -23.72 14.13 10.13
CA ASP A 301 -23.71 15.46 10.75
C ASP A 301 -22.72 15.59 11.92
N VAL A 302 -21.58 14.93 11.81
CA VAL A 302 -20.53 14.92 12.86
C VAL A 302 -19.75 16.22 12.79
N PHE A 303 -19.70 16.97 13.90
CA PHE A 303 -18.92 18.20 13.99
C PHE A 303 -17.54 17.92 14.56
N ILE A 304 -16.51 18.40 13.86
CA ILE A 304 -15.11 18.38 14.32
C ILE A 304 -14.48 19.76 14.21
N PRO A 305 -13.51 20.13 15.08
CA PRO A 305 -12.72 21.35 14.92
C PRO A 305 -11.92 21.33 13.59
N VAL A 306 -11.73 22.49 12.98
CA VAL A 306 -10.92 22.62 11.77
C VAL A 306 -9.45 22.23 12.00
N ASP A 307 -8.95 22.37 13.21
CA ASP A 307 -7.58 21.97 13.62
C ASP A 307 -7.36 20.44 13.60
N TRP A 308 -8.42 19.65 13.46
CA TRP A 308 -8.30 18.21 13.28
C TRP A 308 -7.97 17.79 11.84
N ILE A 309 -7.96 18.75 10.89
CA ILE A 309 -7.35 18.53 9.57
C ILE A 309 -5.88 18.15 9.78
N ILE A 310 -5.41 17.08 9.12
CA ILE A 310 -3.99 16.71 9.19
C ILE A 310 -3.15 17.83 8.59
N GLY A 311 -2.23 18.38 9.39
CA GLY A 311 -1.44 19.56 9.03
C GLY A 311 -2.14 20.89 9.31
N GLY A 312 -3.34 20.86 9.91
CA GLY A 312 -4.11 22.04 10.27
C GLY A 312 -4.87 22.67 9.09
N PRO A 313 -5.48 23.84 9.32
CA PRO A 313 -6.33 24.54 8.33
C PRO A 313 -5.63 24.83 6.99
N ASP A 314 -4.32 25.09 7.02
CA ASP A 314 -3.52 25.36 5.82
C ASP A 314 -3.42 24.19 4.86
N TYR A 315 -3.73 22.98 5.33
CA TYR A 315 -3.74 21.75 4.53
C TYR A 315 -5.14 21.37 4.03
N ALA A 316 -6.16 22.19 4.26
CA ALA A 316 -7.47 22.02 3.65
C ALA A 316 -7.36 21.95 2.12
N GLY A 317 -7.97 20.94 1.51
CA GLY A 317 -7.92 20.67 0.08
C GLY A 317 -6.64 20.04 -0.45
N LYS A 318 -5.65 19.77 0.42
CA LYS A 318 -4.38 19.13 0.01
C LYS A 318 -4.35 17.61 0.31
N GLY A 319 -5.46 17.04 0.76
CA GLY A 319 -5.55 15.64 1.18
C GLY A 319 -5.24 14.65 0.06
N TRP A 320 -5.63 14.95 -1.19
CA TRP A 320 -5.32 14.06 -2.31
C TRP A 320 -3.81 13.92 -2.55
N LYS A 321 -3.09 15.04 -2.57
CA LYS A 321 -1.64 15.04 -2.71
C LYS A 321 -0.96 14.25 -1.58
N MET A 322 -1.37 14.50 -0.34
CA MET A 322 -0.85 13.78 0.84
C MET A 322 -1.06 12.27 0.71
N LEU A 323 -2.26 11.85 0.30
CA LEU A 323 -2.59 10.43 0.10
C LEU A 323 -1.74 9.80 -0.99
N ILE A 324 -1.61 10.44 -2.14
CA ILE A 324 -0.83 9.88 -3.25
C ILE A 324 0.64 9.74 -2.88
N GLU A 325 1.24 10.70 -2.21
CA GLU A 325 2.64 10.64 -1.78
C GLU A 325 2.88 9.48 -0.79
N CYS A 326 2.05 9.35 0.25
CA CYS A 326 2.17 8.28 1.23
C CYS A 326 1.78 6.90 0.68
N LEU A 327 0.71 6.82 -0.13
CA LEU A 327 0.30 5.57 -0.77
C LEU A 327 1.32 5.04 -1.77
N SER A 328 2.06 5.91 -2.43
CA SER A 328 3.10 5.49 -3.39
C SER A 328 4.23 4.73 -2.69
N ALA A 329 4.64 5.18 -1.50
CA ALA A 329 5.61 4.48 -0.67
C ALA A 329 5.05 3.11 -0.22
N GLY A 330 3.83 3.07 0.33
CA GLY A 330 3.17 1.83 0.76
C GLY A 330 2.99 0.80 -0.37
N ARG A 331 2.71 1.23 -1.60
CA ARG A 331 2.64 0.34 -2.77
C ARG A 331 3.97 -0.35 -3.07
N GLY A 332 5.09 0.33 -2.83
CA GLY A 332 6.43 -0.23 -3.06
C GLY A 332 6.94 -1.14 -1.94
N ILE A 333 6.36 -1.05 -0.75
CA ILE A 333 6.80 -1.77 0.45
C ILE A 333 5.85 -2.93 0.77
N SER A 334 4.60 -2.60 1.11
CA SER A 334 3.69 -3.51 1.80
C SER A 334 3.07 -4.56 0.89
N LEU A 335 2.53 -4.16 -0.26
CA LEU A 335 1.91 -5.11 -1.20
C LEU A 335 2.94 -6.03 -1.89
N PRO A 336 4.13 -5.53 -2.30
CA PRO A 336 5.24 -6.40 -2.67
C PRO A 336 5.62 -7.40 -1.58
N ALA A 337 5.70 -6.96 -0.32
CA ALA A 337 6.04 -7.83 0.80
C ALA A 337 5.02 -8.96 1.02
N LEU A 338 3.71 -8.63 1.04
CA LEU A 338 2.64 -9.62 1.11
C LEU A 338 2.71 -10.63 -0.03
N SER A 339 2.91 -10.14 -1.25
CA SER A 339 2.97 -11.00 -2.45
C SER A 339 4.18 -11.93 -2.40
N THR A 340 5.33 -11.43 -1.99
CA THR A 340 6.54 -12.24 -1.82
C THR A 340 6.34 -13.32 -0.75
N GLY A 341 5.79 -12.97 0.42
CA GLY A 341 5.48 -13.93 1.48
C GLY A 341 4.57 -15.06 0.98
N ASN A 342 3.53 -14.73 0.20
CA ASN A 342 2.63 -15.73 -0.39
C ASN A 342 3.32 -16.60 -1.45
N CYS A 343 4.16 -16.04 -2.32
CA CYS A 343 4.93 -16.82 -3.29
C CYS A 343 5.90 -17.79 -2.59
N GLN A 344 6.59 -17.32 -1.54
CA GLN A 344 7.50 -18.14 -0.74
C GLN A 344 6.76 -19.25 0.01
N LEU A 345 5.60 -18.96 0.61
CA LEU A 345 4.74 -19.95 1.26
C LEU A 345 4.30 -21.02 0.26
N SER A 346 3.76 -20.59 -0.89
CA SER A 346 3.30 -21.50 -1.95
C SER A 346 4.43 -22.41 -2.46
N ALA A 347 5.60 -21.84 -2.74
CA ALA A 347 6.75 -22.60 -3.22
C ALA A 347 7.22 -23.64 -2.19
N ARG A 348 7.40 -23.21 -0.93
CA ARG A 348 7.93 -24.08 0.14
C ARG A 348 6.97 -25.22 0.49
N THR A 349 5.71 -24.90 0.75
CA THR A 349 4.72 -25.89 1.18
C THR A 349 4.42 -26.89 0.08
N THR A 350 4.28 -26.41 -1.17
CA THR A 350 3.97 -27.26 -2.32
C THR A 350 5.15 -28.15 -2.69
N ALA A 351 6.40 -27.65 -2.62
CA ALA A 351 7.58 -28.48 -2.84
C ALA A 351 7.66 -29.62 -1.81
N ILE A 352 7.50 -29.33 -0.52
CA ILE A 352 7.51 -30.36 0.54
C ILE A 352 6.37 -31.37 0.30
N TYR A 353 5.15 -30.88 0.00
CA TYR A 353 4.03 -31.79 -0.28
C TYR A 353 4.32 -32.69 -1.48
N ALA A 354 4.85 -32.16 -2.58
CA ALA A 354 5.18 -32.93 -3.78
C ALA A 354 6.31 -33.96 -3.54
N MET A 355 7.20 -33.72 -2.57
CA MET A 355 8.23 -34.69 -2.16
C MET A 355 7.65 -35.86 -1.34
N VAL A 356 6.65 -35.60 -0.52
CA VAL A 356 6.09 -36.61 0.40
C VAL A 356 4.93 -37.38 -0.23
N ARG A 357 4.05 -36.69 -0.96
CA ARG A 357 2.88 -37.27 -1.58
C ARG A 357 3.28 -38.15 -2.76
N GLN A 358 2.77 -39.39 -2.76
CA GLN A 358 3.03 -40.37 -3.84
C GLN A 358 1.73 -40.72 -4.56
N GLN A 359 1.82 -40.86 -5.88
CA GLN A 359 0.81 -41.48 -6.74
C GLN A 359 1.53 -42.34 -7.79
N PHE A 360 0.90 -43.42 -8.23
CA PHE A 360 1.51 -44.37 -9.16
C PHE A 360 2.88 -44.90 -8.68
N ASN A 361 3.01 -45.10 -7.35
CA ASN A 361 4.27 -45.52 -6.67
C ASN A 361 5.46 -44.55 -6.90
N SER A 362 5.18 -43.28 -7.16
CA SER A 362 6.19 -42.24 -7.37
C SER A 362 5.82 -40.95 -6.64
N PRO A 363 6.80 -40.23 -6.04
CA PRO A 363 6.56 -38.89 -5.50
C PRO A 363 6.09 -37.93 -6.60
N LEU A 364 5.18 -36.98 -6.24
CA LEU A 364 4.57 -36.09 -7.22
C LEU A 364 5.59 -35.24 -7.99
N TYR A 365 6.67 -34.80 -7.34
CA TYR A 365 7.68 -33.96 -7.97
C TYR A 365 8.38 -34.60 -9.18
N LYS A 366 8.30 -35.94 -9.35
CA LYS A 366 8.87 -36.64 -10.49
C LYS A 366 8.02 -36.58 -11.75
N PHE A 367 6.78 -36.16 -11.67
CA PHE A 367 5.94 -35.96 -12.85
C PHE A 367 6.26 -34.63 -13.50
N GLU A 368 6.50 -34.62 -14.81
CA GLU A 368 6.94 -33.45 -15.58
C GLU A 368 5.98 -32.26 -15.40
N GLY A 369 4.66 -32.46 -15.48
CA GLY A 369 3.68 -31.39 -15.27
C GLY A 369 3.70 -30.80 -13.85
N VAL A 370 4.01 -31.60 -12.82
CA VAL A 370 4.19 -31.12 -11.46
C VAL A 370 5.52 -30.35 -11.33
N ALA A 371 6.60 -30.87 -11.95
CA ALA A 371 7.90 -30.22 -11.95
C ALA A 371 7.86 -28.82 -12.60
N GLU A 372 7.11 -28.67 -13.70
CA GLU A 372 6.87 -27.36 -14.34
C GLU A 372 6.17 -26.36 -13.39
N GLY A 373 5.12 -26.82 -12.71
CA GLY A 373 4.45 -26.01 -11.69
C GLY A 373 5.39 -25.60 -10.53
N LEU A 374 6.17 -26.55 -10.01
CA LEU A 374 7.16 -26.26 -8.96
C LEU A 374 8.26 -25.29 -9.41
N ALA A 375 8.73 -25.41 -10.66
CA ALA A 375 9.69 -24.47 -11.23
C ALA A 375 9.12 -23.05 -11.32
N THR A 376 7.85 -22.92 -11.73
CA THR A 376 7.15 -21.63 -11.77
C THR A 376 6.99 -21.02 -10.37
N LEU A 377 6.63 -21.83 -9.37
CA LEU A 377 6.55 -21.38 -7.98
C LEU A 377 7.89 -20.88 -7.46
N GLY A 378 8.98 -21.62 -7.72
CA GLY A 378 10.33 -21.21 -7.33
C GLY A 378 10.78 -19.92 -8.03
N ALA A 379 10.52 -19.79 -9.33
CA ALA A 379 10.83 -18.60 -10.11
C ALA A 379 10.07 -17.36 -9.60
N ASN A 380 8.77 -17.51 -9.32
CA ASN A 380 7.96 -16.42 -8.77
C ASN A 380 8.44 -15.99 -7.38
N ALA A 381 8.80 -16.93 -6.49
CA ALA A 381 9.34 -16.62 -5.18
C ALA A 381 10.66 -15.83 -5.28
N TYR A 382 11.55 -16.22 -6.18
CA TYR A 382 12.82 -15.52 -6.43
C TYR A 382 12.62 -14.13 -7.04
N MET A 383 11.80 -14.04 -8.08
CA MET A 383 11.52 -12.79 -8.78
C MET A 383 10.86 -11.76 -7.85
N THR A 384 9.84 -12.18 -7.11
CA THR A 384 9.13 -11.25 -6.19
C THR A 384 10.03 -10.78 -5.07
N GLU A 385 10.93 -11.62 -4.55
CA GLU A 385 11.93 -11.21 -3.57
C GLU A 385 12.90 -10.17 -4.14
N ALA A 386 13.42 -10.36 -5.34
CA ALA A 386 14.31 -9.41 -6.00
C ALA A 386 13.63 -8.05 -6.24
N VAL A 387 12.38 -8.05 -6.71
CA VAL A 387 11.61 -6.81 -6.92
C VAL A 387 11.30 -6.11 -5.59
N ARG A 388 10.94 -6.86 -4.54
CA ARG A 388 10.70 -6.33 -3.20
C ARG A 388 11.93 -5.60 -2.66
N GLN A 389 13.11 -6.22 -2.75
CA GLN A 389 14.37 -5.62 -2.32
C GLN A 389 14.68 -4.35 -3.11
N MET A 390 14.51 -4.39 -4.42
CA MET A 390 14.76 -3.25 -5.30
C MET A 390 13.85 -2.05 -4.98
N THR A 391 12.54 -2.28 -4.76
CA THR A 391 11.61 -1.18 -4.44
C THR A 391 11.87 -0.60 -3.06
N ALA A 392 12.16 -1.43 -2.06
CA ALA A 392 12.48 -0.98 -0.71
C ALA A 392 13.79 -0.16 -0.70
N MET A 393 14.84 -0.66 -1.35
CA MET A 393 16.11 0.06 -1.52
C MET A 393 15.92 1.44 -2.16
N ALA A 394 15.11 1.54 -3.22
CA ALA A 394 14.86 2.82 -3.87
C ALA A 394 14.25 3.85 -2.90
N ILE A 395 13.34 3.41 -2.04
CA ILE A 395 12.71 4.26 -1.02
C ILE A 395 13.72 4.65 0.07
N ASP A 396 14.53 3.71 0.56
CA ASP A 396 15.57 3.98 1.58
C ASP A 396 16.63 4.95 1.08
N GLN A 397 16.85 5.04 -0.25
CA GLN A 397 17.68 6.05 -0.89
C GLN A 397 16.99 7.42 -1.05
N GLY A 398 15.80 7.61 -0.52
CA GLY A 398 15.02 8.86 -0.60
C GLY A 398 14.30 9.08 -1.94
N ASN A 399 14.23 8.07 -2.81
CA ASN A 399 13.46 8.17 -4.05
C ASN A 399 11.96 7.97 -3.77
N LYS A 400 11.14 8.56 -4.64
CA LYS A 400 9.68 8.33 -4.66
C LYS A 400 9.29 7.63 -5.98
N PRO A 401 9.67 6.33 -6.18
CA PRO A 401 9.60 5.66 -7.49
C PRO A 401 8.18 5.23 -7.84
N SER A 402 7.28 6.18 -8.11
CA SER A 402 5.85 5.95 -8.32
C SER A 402 5.54 4.99 -9.46
N VAL A 403 6.30 5.05 -10.55
CA VAL A 403 6.14 4.16 -11.72
C VAL A 403 6.56 2.74 -11.38
N VAL A 404 7.77 2.58 -10.81
CA VAL A 404 8.31 1.27 -10.42
C VAL A 404 7.42 0.59 -9.39
N THR A 405 6.94 1.33 -8.37
CA THR A 405 6.06 0.77 -7.34
C THR A 405 4.70 0.35 -7.89
N ALA A 406 4.15 1.07 -8.88
CA ALA A 406 2.91 0.69 -9.56
C ALA A 406 3.09 -0.61 -10.37
N ILE A 407 4.19 -0.72 -11.13
CA ILE A 407 4.55 -1.92 -11.89
C ILE A 407 4.76 -3.10 -10.94
N ALA A 408 5.56 -2.91 -9.90
CA ALA A 408 5.84 -3.93 -8.89
C ALA A 408 4.55 -4.44 -8.24
N LYS A 409 3.69 -3.53 -7.76
CA LYS A 409 2.41 -3.90 -7.16
C LYS A 409 1.59 -4.80 -8.07
N TYR A 410 1.40 -4.42 -9.32
CA TYR A 410 0.58 -5.19 -10.27
C TYR A 410 1.17 -6.58 -10.51
N HIS A 411 2.41 -6.64 -10.96
CA HIS A 411 3.03 -7.91 -11.35
C HIS A 411 3.23 -8.86 -10.17
N MET A 412 3.57 -8.35 -8.99
CA MET A 412 3.78 -9.20 -7.81
C MET A 412 2.47 -9.74 -7.25
N THR A 413 1.39 -8.95 -7.24
CA THR A 413 0.08 -9.47 -6.82
C THR A 413 -0.46 -10.51 -7.80
N GLU A 414 -0.24 -10.37 -9.11
CA GLU A 414 -0.62 -11.38 -10.10
C GLU A 414 0.26 -12.63 -10.02
N ALA A 415 1.57 -12.47 -9.76
CA ALA A 415 2.46 -13.62 -9.51
C ALA A 415 2.04 -14.42 -8.27
N ALA A 416 1.68 -13.74 -7.18
CA ALA A 416 1.17 -14.38 -5.97
C ALA A 416 -0.15 -15.13 -6.23
N ARG A 417 -1.08 -14.51 -6.95
CA ARG A 417 -2.35 -15.14 -7.35
C ARG A 417 -2.12 -16.39 -8.20
N SER A 418 -1.24 -16.30 -9.20
CA SER A 418 -0.86 -17.46 -10.03
C SER A 418 -0.22 -18.56 -9.19
N SER A 419 0.69 -18.19 -8.27
CA SER A 419 1.38 -19.16 -7.40
C SER A 419 0.41 -19.89 -6.48
N ILE A 420 -0.56 -19.21 -5.90
CA ILE A 420 -1.60 -19.85 -5.06
C ILE A 420 -2.41 -20.84 -5.89
N ASN A 421 -2.83 -20.48 -7.10
CA ASN A 421 -3.58 -21.39 -7.97
C ASN A 421 -2.78 -22.66 -8.32
N ILE A 422 -1.51 -22.50 -8.72
CA ILE A 422 -0.62 -23.65 -9.01
C ILE A 422 -0.44 -24.53 -7.77
N ALA A 423 -0.26 -23.90 -6.60
CA ALA A 423 -0.14 -24.62 -5.34
C ALA A 423 -1.42 -25.44 -5.03
N MET A 424 -2.59 -24.84 -5.17
CA MET A 424 -3.88 -25.50 -4.97
C MET A 424 -4.06 -26.68 -5.92
N ASP A 425 -3.71 -26.53 -7.21
CA ASP A 425 -3.79 -27.61 -8.21
C ASP A 425 -2.89 -28.79 -7.84
N ILE A 426 -1.65 -28.54 -7.41
CA ILE A 426 -0.72 -29.62 -7.00
C ILE A 426 -1.18 -30.29 -5.72
N HIS A 427 -1.73 -29.56 -4.75
CA HIS A 427 -2.29 -30.10 -3.53
C HIS A 427 -3.61 -30.87 -3.77
N GLY A 428 -4.31 -30.56 -4.87
CA GLY A 428 -5.57 -31.21 -5.24
C GLY A 428 -6.65 -31.02 -4.18
N GLY A 429 -7.31 -32.10 -3.77
CA GLY A 429 -8.37 -32.02 -2.74
C GLY A 429 -7.93 -31.39 -1.42
N LYS A 430 -6.66 -31.55 -1.03
CA LYS A 430 -6.13 -30.88 0.17
C LYS A 430 -6.00 -29.37 0.03
N GLY A 431 -5.85 -28.84 -1.19
CA GLY A 431 -5.77 -27.42 -1.45
C GLY A 431 -7.10 -26.66 -1.29
N ILE A 432 -8.21 -27.37 -1.21
CA ILE A 432 -9.57 -26.79 -1.10
C ILE A 432 -10.32 -27.22 0.15
N GLN A 433 -9.73 -28.07 0.98
CA GLN A 433 -10.37 -28.50 2.24
C GLN A 433 -10.10 -27.50 3.36
N MET A 434 -11.13 -27.24 4.15
CA MET A 434 -10.97 -26.59 5.45
C MET A 434 -10.67 -27.65 6.51
N GLY A 435 -9.86 -27.28 7.47
CA GLY A 435 -9.55 -28.12 8.59
C GLY A 435 -8.07 -28.11 8.97
N PRO A 436 -7.71 -28.58 10.17
CA PRO A 436 -6.34 -28.54 10.68
C PRO A 436 -5.41 -29.57 10.01
N ASN A 437 -5.94 -30.48 9.18
CA ASN A 437 -5.19 -31.59 8.59
C ASN A 437 -5.10 -31.50 7.06
#